data_7677cbfa017de58e711d35c98b2e70f3
#
_entry.id   7677cbfa017de58e711d35c98b2e70f3
#
_cell.length_a   1.000
_cell.length_b   1.000
_cell.length_c   1.000
_cell.angle_alpha   90.00
_cell.angle_beta   90.00
_cell.angle_gamma   90.00
#
_symmetry.space_group_name_H-M   'P 1'
#
loop_
_entity.id
_entity.type
_entity.pdbx_description
1 polymer ?
#
loop_
_entity_poly.entity_id
_entity_poly.type
_entity_poly.pdbx_seq_one_letter_code
_entity_poly.pdbx_strand_id
1 'polypeptide(L)'
;GFLGKEIDYSVFEKSSSPSVTKISPQAEADIKFGYCTEFIILLDKAVSEEEEHKFKEFLTSIGDSIVLVADDEIIKVHVHTNHPGQAIERALTYGALSRMKIDNMREEHQERLIKDAEKLAKEQAEAEPPKENGFIAVSAGSGLTEIFRELGVDYLIEGGQTMNPSTEDILNAIAKVNAETIYIFPNNKNIILAANQARDLTKDKKIIVVPTKTVPQGITAMISFVPEKSAEENAQEMEEAVSKVQTGQITYAVRDTRLDDKEIHEGDIMGIGDKGILAVGKDKEQVAQDTIEAMMTENAEVISIYYGEDASEEKAEELAAAVEELYPDCEVELNRGGQPIYYYIISVE
;
A
#
# COMPACT_ATOMS: atom_id res chain seq x y z
N GLY A 1 -30.36 -25.20 -31.25
CA GLY A 1 -30.58 -23.81 -31.62
C GLY A 1 -31.26 -23.07 -30.50
N PHE A 2 -30.56 -22.19 -29.84
CA PHE A 2 -31.11 -21.30 -28.84
C PHE A 2 -32.01 -20.29 -29.55
N LEU A 3 -33.32 -20.36 -29.31
CA LEU A 3 -34.26 -19.30 -29.67
C LEU A 3 -34.10 -18.18 -28.65
N GLY A 4 -33.60 -17.01 -29.12
CA GLY A 4 -33.48 -15.82 -28.31
C GLY A 4 -34.86 -15.30 -27.88
N LYS A 5 -35.31 -15.72 -26.71
CA LYS A 5 -36.27 -14.97 -25.92
C LYS A 5 -35.48 -14.17 -24.89
N GLU A 6 -35.62 -12.84 -24.93
CA GLU A 6 -35.14 -11.97 -23.86
C GLU A 6 -35.96 -12.27 -22.60
N ILE A 7 -35.31 -12.80 -21.58
CA ILE A 7 -35.91 -12.98 -20.26
C ILE A 7 -36.00 -11.61 -19.62
N ASP A 8 -37.23 -11.18 -19.28
CA ASP A 8 -37.46 -9.89 -18.60
C ASP A 8 -37.07 -10.00 -17.11
N TYR A 9 -35.90 -9.47 -16.79
CA TYR A 9 -35.37 -9.43 -15.42
C TYR A 9 -35.93 -8.27 -14.58
N SER A 10 -36.77 -7.40 -15.11
CA SER A 10 -37.25 -6.17 -14.43
C SER A 10 -38.11 -6.48 -13.19
N VAL A 11 -38.73 -7.67 -13.13
CA VAL A 11 -39.52 -8.12 -11.98
C VAL A 11 -38.63 -8.32 -10.73
N PHE A 12 -37.34 -8.59 -10.92
CA PHE A 12 -36.39 -8.89 -9.84
C PHE A 12 -35.59 -7.69 -9.36
N GLU A 13 -35.60 -6.56 -10.09
CA GLU A 13 -34.92 -5.32 -9.68
C GLU A 13 -35.69 -4.55 -8.59
N LYS A 14 -36.96 -4.87 -8.35
CA LYS A 14 -37.82 -4.17 -7.38
C LYS A 14 -37.88 -4.77 -5.98
N SER A 15 -37.24 -5.91 -5.71
CA SER A 15 -37.06 -6.37 -4.33
C SER A 15 -35.86 -5.62 -3.73
N SER A 16 -36.14 -4.44 -3.17
CA SER A 16 -35.21 -3.69 -2.32
C SER A 16 -34.57 -4.64 -1.31
N SER A 17 -33.26 -4.65 -1.26
CA SER A 17 -32.49 -5.21 -0.14
C SER A 17 -33.11 -4.72 1.17
N PRO A 18 -33.31 -5.60 2.16
CA PRO A 18 -33.82 -5.15 3.45
C PRO A 18 -32.90 -4.04 3.97
N SER A 19 -33.49 -2.93 4.41
CA SER A 19 -32.79 -1.81 5.01
C SER A 19 -31.87 -2.32 6.11
N VAL A 20 -30.56 -2.15 5.91
CA VAL A 20 -29.53 -2.58 6.85
C VAL A 20 -29.69 -1.76 8.12
N THR A 21 -30.28 -2.38 9.15
CA THR A 21 -30.31 -1.86 10.51
C THR A 21 -28.86 -1.76 11.00
N LYS A 22 -28.49 -0.64 11.63
CA LYS A 22 -27.16 -0.43 12.23
C LYS A 22 -26.79 -1.61 13.12
N ILE A 23 -25.83 -2.42 12.67
CA ILE A 23 -25.32 -3.55 13.43
C ILE A 23 -24.24 -3.02 14.37
N SER A 24 -24.37 -3.33 15.69
CA SER A 24 -23.40 -2.93 16.71
C SER A 24 -22.10 -3.75 16.61
N PRO A 25 -20.97 -3.30 17.20
CA PRO A 25 -19.67 -4.01 17.19
C PRO A 25 -19.70 -5.44 17.77
N GLN A 26 -20.79 -5.82 18.46
CA GLN A 26 -21.03 -7.16 18.98
C GLN A 26 -21.48 -8.18 17.93
N ALA A 27 -21.81 -7.73 16.71
CA ALA A 27 -22.30 -8.61 15.63
C ALA A 27 -21.22 -9.39 14.89
N GLU A 28 -19.93 -9.10 15.10
CA GLU A 28 -18.82 -9.90 14.54
C GLU A 28 -18.74 -11.31 15.13
N ALA A 29 -19.21 -11.48 16.37
CA ALA A 29 -19.29 -12.78 17.05
C ALA A 29 -20.41 -13.70 16.51
N ASP A 30 -21.32 -13.18 15.66
CA ASP A 30 -22.57 -13.85 15.29
C ASP A 30 -22.74 -14.15 13.80
N ILE A 31 -21.73 -13.94 12.94
CA ILE A 31 -21.79 -14.38 11.55
C ILE A 31 -21.59 -15.90 11.49
N LYS A 32 -22.68 -16.64 11.68
CA LYS A 32 -22.68 -18.10 11.67
C LYS A 32 -22.31 -18.66 10.29
N PHE A 33 -22.76 -18.03 9.21
CA PHE A 33 -22.47 -18.39 7.84
C PHE A 33 -21.75 -17.24 7.13
N GLY A 34 -20.55 -17.52 6.61
CA GLY A 34 -19.61 -16.49 6.17
C GLY A 34 -19.80 -16.00 4.73
N TYR A 35 -20.54 -16.72 3.90
CA TYR A 35 -20.69 -16.41 2.48
C TYR A 35 -22.14 -16.11 2.12
N CYS A 36 -22.39 -14.94 1.52
CA CYS A 36 -23.62 -14.65 0.79
C CYS A 36 -23.48 -15.22 -0.62
N THR A 37 -24.36 -16.16 -0.96
CA THR A 37 -24.30 -16.88 -2.24
C THR A 37 -25.60 -16.67 -2.99
N GLU A 38 -25.51 -16.06 -4.17
CA GLU A 38 -26.64 -15.76 -5.05
C GLU A 38 -26.42 -16.37 -6.43
N PHE A 39 -27.45 -16.92 -7.01
CA PHE A 39 -27.46 -17.38 -8.40
C PHE A 39 -28.86 -17.58 -8.95
N ILE A 40 -28.93 -17.70 -10.28
CA ILE A 40 -30.15 -18.05 -11.00
C ILE A 40 -29.91 -19.39 -11.66
N ILE A 41 -30.82 -20.33 -11.47
CA ILE A 41 -30.87 -21.61 -12.19
C ILE A 41 -31.76 -21.42 -13.41
N LEU A 42 -31.22 -21.65 -14.59
CA LEU A 42 -32.00 -21.77 -15.83
C LEU A 42 -32.43 -23.24 -15.94
N LEU A 43 -33.71 -23.52 -15.73
CA LEU A 43 -34.24 -24.86 -15.61
C LEU A 43 -34.22 -25.62 -16.94
N ASP A 44 -33.74 -26.85 -16.93
CA ASP A 44 -33.82 -27.76 -18.08
C ASP A 44 -35.27 -28.26 -18.32
N LYS A 45 -36.05 -28.31 -17.24
CA LYS A 45 -37.48 -28.68 -17.20
C LYS A 45 -38.13 -28.02 -15.99
N ALA A 46 -39.43 -27.76 -16.06
CA ALA A 46 -40.19 -27.24 -14.92
C ALA A 46 -40.03 -28.15 -13.69
N VAL A 47 -39.83 -27.54 -12.53
CA VAL A 47 -39.59 -28.20 -11.23
C VAL A 47 -40.94 -28.28 -10.50
N SER A 48 -41.26 -29.44 -9.93
CA SER A 48 -42.46 -29.62 -9.12
C SER A 48 -42.32 -28.91 -7.75
N GLU A 49 -43.44 -28.54 -7.12
CA GLU A 49 -43.45 -27.97 -5.76
C GLU A 49 -42.74 -28.89 -4.75
N GLU A 50 -42.78 -30.21 -4.92
CA GLU A 50 -42.09 -31.17 -4.05
C GLU A 50 -40.55 -31.09 -4.24
N GLU A 51 -40.07 -30.91 -5.47
CA GLU A 51 -38.65 -30.77 -5.79
C GLU A 51 -38.13 -29.41 -5.30
N GLU A 52 -38.88 -28.34 -5.47
CA GLU A 52 -38.58 -27.01 -4.91
C GLU A 52 -38.47 -27.08 -3.38
N HIS A 53 -39.40 -27.74 -2.72
CA HIS A 53 -39.37 -27.89 -1.26
C HIS A 53 -38.13 -28.68 -0.79
N LYS A 54 -37.79 -29.78 -1.46
CA LYS A 54 -36.57 -30.57 -1.18
C LYS A 54 -35.29 -29.74 -1.38
N PHE A 55 -35.27 -28.89 -2.39
CA PHE A 55 -34.13 -28.02 -2.62
C PHE A 55 -34.01 -26.94 -1.51
N LYS A 56 -35.11 -26.36 -1.11
CA LYS A 56 -35.16 -25.42 0.00
C LYS A 56 -34.75 -26.07 1.33
N GLU A 57 -35.20 -27.29 1.62
CA GLU A 57 -34.77 -28.05 2.80
C GLU A 57 -33.26 -28.31 2.79
N PHE A 58 -32.71 -28.67 1.61
CA PHE A 58 -31.27 -28.87 1.46
C PHE A 58 -30.52 -27.59 1.77
N LEU A 59 -30.91 -26.44 1.19
CA LEU A 59 -30.27 -25.13 1.47
C LEU A 59 -30.37 -24.78 2.96
N THR A 60 -31.50 -25.09 3.60
CA THR A 60 -31.69 -24.86 5.05
C THR A 60 -30.76 -25.76 5.89
N SER A 61 -30.37 -26.91 5.41
CA SER A 61 -29.43 -27.79 6.11
C SER A 61 -27.98 -27.29 6.09
N ILE A 62 -27.62 -26.45 5.11
CA ILE A 62 -26.24 -25.93 4.92
C ILE A 62 -26.09 -24.45 5.16
N GLY A 63 -27.19 -23.71 5.41
CA GLY A 63 -27.18 -22.26 5.54
C GLY A 63 -28.40 -21.68 6.23
N ASP A 64 -28.48 -20.38 6.23
CA ASP A 64 -29.65 -19.57 6.66
C ASP A 64 -29.97 -18.45 5.67
N SER A 65 -30.91 -17.56 6.04
CA SER A 65 -31.34 -16.40 5.22
C SER A 65 -31.72 -16.78 3.78
N ILE A 66 -32.38 -17.94 3.63
CA ILE A 66 -32.68 -18.51 2.34
C ILE A 66 -33.84 -17.78 1.69
N VAL A 67 -33.60 -17.25 0.49
CA VAL A 67 -34.64 -16.78 -0.43
C VAL A 67 -34.59 -17.68 -1.66
N LEU A 68 -35.68 -18.39 -1.92
CA LEU A 68 -35.84 -19.22 -3.10
C LEU A 68 -37.15 -18.80 -3.76
N VAL A 69 -37.04 -18.36 -5.01
CA VAL A 69 -38.19 -17.95 -5.84
C VAL A 69 -38.09 -18.73 -7.16
N ALA A 70 -39.09 -19.58 -7.41
CA ALA A 70 -39.15 -20.39 -8.61
C ALA A 70 -40.32 -19.95 -9.52
N ASP A 71 -40.09 -20.05 -10.83
CA ASP A 71 -41.12 -20.04 -11.85
C ASP A 71 -40.90 -21.23 -12.83
N ASP A 72 -41.61 -21.27 -13.94
CA ASP A 72 -41.55 -22.38 -14.90
C ASP A 72 -40.20 -22.49 -15.63
N GLU A 73 -39.40 -21.40 -15.70
CA GLU A 73 -38.15 -21.32 -16.48
C GLU A 73 -36.92 -21.12 -15.60
N ILE A 74 -37.05 -20.50 -14.42
CA ILE A 74 -35.92 -20.17 -13.56
C ILE A 74 -36.18 -20.37 -12.07
N ILE A 75 -35.10 -20.60 -11.30
CA ILE A 75 -35.12 -20.47 -9.85
C ILE A 75 -34.06 -19.45 -9.45
N LYS A 76 -34.45 -18.38 -8.73
CA LYS A 76 -33.55 -17.46 -8.07
C LYS A 76 -33.27 -17.94 -6.65
N VAL A 77 -31.99 -18.04 -6.31
CA VAL A 77 -31.52 -18.48 -5.00
C VAL A 77 -30.66 -17.43 -4.37
N HIS A 78 -30.89 -17.17 -3.08
CA HIS A 78 -30.01 -16.46 -2.17
C HIS A 78 -29.88 -17.31 -0.91
N VAL A 79 -28.67 -17.54 -0.41
CA VAL A 79 -28.42 -18.31 0.81
C VAL A 79 -27.15 -17.81 1.48
N HIS A 80 -27.17 -17.66 2.81
CA HIS A 80 -25.96 -17.48 3.61
C HIS A 80 -25.44 -18.86 4.06
N THR A 81 -24.25 -19.23 3.64
CA THR A 81 -23.68 -20.56 3.90
C THR A 81 -22.16 -20.53 4.10
N ASN A 82 -21.61 -21.54 4.77
CA ASN A 82 -20.18 -21.80 4.78
C ASN A 82 -19.75 -22.78 3.66
N HIS A 83 -20.72 -23.29 2.88
CA HIS A 83 -20.52 -24.29 1.85
C HIS A 83 -21.12 -23.86 0.48
N PRO A 84 -20.68 -22.70 -0.09
CA PRO A 84 -21.24 -22.19 -1.35
C PRO A 84 -21.11 -23.22 -2.50
N GLY A 85 -20.01 -24.00 -2.52
CA GLY A 85 -19.82 -25.05 -3.50
C GLY A 85 -20.90 -26.12 -3.47
N GLN A 86 -21.40 -26.53 -2.29
CA GLN A 86 -22.48 -27.53 -2.18
C GLN A 86 -23.82 -26.97 -2.67
N ALA A 87 -24.10 -25.67 -2.41
CA ALA A 87 -25.29 -25.03 -2.94
C ALA A 87 -25.28 -24.99 -4.47
N ILE A 88 -24.11 -24.64 -5.07
CA ILE A 88 -23.91 -24.62 -6.52
C ILE A 88 -24.03 -26.03 -7.14
N GLU A 89 -23.35 -27.02 -6.56
CA GLU A 89 -23.36 -28.41 -7.06
C GLU A 89 -24.80 -28.97 -7.07
N ARG A 90 -25.55 -28.70 -6.00
CA ARG A 90 -26.96 -29.13 -5.94
C ARG A 90 -27.83 -28.39 -6.96
N ALA A 91 -27.61 -27.09 -7.15
CA ALA A 91 -28.33 -26.27 -8.11
C ALA A 91 -28.13 -26.75 -9.56
N LEU A 92 -26.91 -27.17 -9.91
CA LEU A 92 -26.58 -27.73 -11.23
C LEU A 92 -27.37 -29.00 -11.59
N THR A 93 -27.96 -29.69 -10.62
CA THR A 93 -28.81 -30.85 -10.91
C THR A 93 -30.18 -30.46 -11.48
N TYR A 94 -30.56 -29.19 -11.44
CA TYR A 94 -31.84 -28.66 -11.94
C TYR A 94 -31.69 -27.94 -13.29
N GLY A 95 -30.48 -27.43 -13.61
CA GLY A 95 -30.21 -26.73 -14.86
C GLY A 95 -28.91 -25.92 -14.84
N ALA A 96 -28.73 -25.09 -15.84
CA ALA A 96 -27.54 -24.23 -15.96
C ALA A 96 -27.59 -23.01 -15.02
N LEU A 97 -26.43 -22.61 -14.50
CA LEU A 97 -26.36 -21.43 -13.61
C LEU A 97 -26.01 -20.15 -14.36
N SER A 98 -26.63 -19.07 -13.91
CA SER A 98 -26.41 -17.72 -14.41
C SER A 98 -26.34 -16.73 -13.25
N ARG A 99 -25.68 -15.57 -13.46
CA ARG A 99 -25.57 -14.48 -12.51
C ARG A 99 -25.12 -14.92 -11.11
N MET A 100 -24.07 -15.75 -11.08
CA MET A 100 -23.50 -16.22 -9.82
C MET A 100 -22.73 -15.09 -9.13
N LYS A 101 -22.98 -14.93 -7.82
CA LYS A 101 -22.29 -14.02 -6.95
C LYS A 101 -22.03 -14.71 -5.61
N ILE A 102 -20.79 -14.66 -5.13
CA ILE A 102 -20.39 -15.18 -3.84
C ILE A 102 -19.54 -14.12 -3.15
N ASP A 103 -20.07 -13.55 -2.09
CA ASP A 103 -19.39 -12.52 -1.31
C ASP A 103 -19.00 -13.09 0.06
N ASN A 104 -17.78 -12.77 0.52
CA ASN A 104 -17.36 -13.05 1.87
C ASN A 104 -17.84 -11.94 2.80
N MET A 105 -18.92 -12.21 3.54
CA MET A 105 -19.54 -11.23 4.44
C MET A 105 -18.62 -10.78 5.59
N ARG A 106 -17.62 -11.58 5.95
CA ARG A 106 -16.63 -11.21 6.98
C ARG A 106 -15.66 -10.16 6.44
N GLU A 107 -15.21 -10.31 5.19
CA GLU A 107 -14.34 -9.31 4.52
C GLU A 107 -15.12 -8.00 4.29
N GLU A 108 -16.34 -8.09 3.79
CA GLU A 108 -17.21 -6.93 3.58
C GLU A 108 -17.50 -6.17 4.88
N HIS A 109 -17.66 -6.89 6.00
CA HIS A 109 -17.83 -6.30 7.32
C HIS A 109 -16.56 -5.61 7.82
N GLN A 110 -15.38 -6.22 7.66
CA GLN A 110 -14.10 -5.61 8.00
C GLN A 110 -13.81 -4.35 7.17
N GLU A 111 -14.01 -4.40 5.86
CA GLU A 111 -13.87 -3.22 5.00
C GLU A 111 -14.80 -2.08 5.42
N ARG A 112 -16.02 -2.41 5.85
CA ARG A 112 -16.99 -1.42 6.32
C ARG A 112 -16.57 -0.81 7.65
N LEU A 113 -16.07 -1.60 8.61
CA LEU A 113 -15.54 -1.10 9.88
C LEU A 113 -14.33 -0.19 9.66
N ILE A 114 -13.43 -0.52 8.72
CA ILE A 114 -12.30 0.31 8.36
C ILE A 114 -12.78 1.64 7.76
N LYS A 115 -13.72 1.62 6.82
CA LYS A 115 -14.30 2.83 6.22
C LYS A 115 -15.05 3.69 7.22
N ASP A 116 -15.80 3.08 8.15
CA ASP A 116 -16.52 3.82 9.20
C ASP A 116 -15.54 4.41 10.22
N ALA A 117 -14.45 3.71 10.57
CA ALA A 117 -13.38 4.22 11.42
C ALA A 117 -12.60 5.35 10.71
N GLU A 118 -12.29 5.21 9.44
CA GLU A 118 -11.68 6.28 8.62
C GLU A 118 -12.57 7.52 8.52
N LYS A 119 -13.87 7.32 8.36
CA LYS A 119 -14.84 8.42 8.32
C LYS A 119 -14.95 9.15 9.65
N LEU A 120 -15.01 8.41 10.78
CA LEU A 120 -15.01 8.98 12.12
C LEU A 120 -13.71 9.72 12.43
N ALA A 121 -12.55 9.15 12.04
CA ALA A 121 -11.25 9.81 12.18
C ALA A 121 -11.17 11.10 11.34
N LYS A 122 -11.73 11.10 10.14
CA LYS A 122 -11.82 12.28 9.27
C LYS A 122 -12.73 13.35 9.86
N GLU A 123 -13.91 12.98 10.36
CA GLU A 123 -14.84 13.90 11.02
C GLU A 123 -14.25 14.50 12.32
N GLN A 124 -13.45 13.73 13.07
CA GLN A 124 -12.71 14.21 14.23
C GLN A 124 -11.55 15.15 13.85
N ALA A 125 -10.79 14.80 12.81
CA ALA A 125 -9.72 15.66 12.29
C ALA A 125 -10.26 16.99 11.70
N GLU A 126 -11.44 16.98 11.06
CA GLU A 126 -12.12 18.17 10.56
C GLU A 126 -12.69 19.04 11.69
N ALA A 127 -12.92 18.48 12.89
CA ALA A 127 -13.40 19.21 14.07
C ALA A 127 -12.28 19.94 14.84
N GLU A 128 -11.02 19.56 14.62
CA GLU A 128 -9.86 20.25 15.19
C GLU A 128 -9.39 21.38 14.24
N PRO A 129 -8.94 22.52 14.79
CA PRO A 129 -8.37 23.56 13.93
C PRO A 129 -7.17 22.98 13.15
N PRO A 130 -6.99 23.36 11.88
CA PRO A 130 -5.90 22.84 11.07
C PRO A 130 -4.56 23.20 11.71
N LYS A 131 -3.61 22.26 11.65
CA LYS A 131 -2.22 22.55 11.99
C LYS A 131 -1.66 23.58 10.99
N GLU A 132 -0.69 24.38 11.41
CA GLU A 132 -0.02 25.28 10.49
C GLU A 132 0.73 24.52 9.40
N ASN A 133 1.46 23.46 9.79
CA ASN A 133 2.28 22.64 8.91
C ASN A 133 1.93 21.15 9.08
N GLY A 134 1.87 20.43 7.97
CA GLY A 134 1.69 18.98 7.90
C GLY A 134 2.70 18.35 6.96
N PHE A 135 2.98 17.04 7.13
CA PHE A 135 4.04 16.35 6.43
C PHE A 135 3.54 15.02 5.88
N ILE A 136 3.85 14.79 4.60
CA ILE A 136 3.57 13.52 3.90
C ILE A 136 4.87 12.99 3.34
N ALA A 137 5.21 11.73 3.63
CA ALA A 137 6.37 11.08 3.04
C ALA A 137 5.98 9.76 2.35
N VAL A 138 6.71 9.41 1.30
CA VAL A 138 6.63 8.09 0.68
C VAL A 138 7.78 7.24 1.22
N SER A 139 7.46 6.06 1.73
CA SER A 139 8.46 5.14 2.29
C SER A 139 8.01 3.69 2.17
N ALA A 140 8.97 2.76 2.11
CA ALA A 140 8.77 1.33 2.21
C ALA A 140 9.77 0.75 3.20
N GLY A 141 9.29 -0.06 4.12
CA GLY A 141 10.08 -0.63 5.20
C GLY A 141 9.59 -0.18 6.57
N SER A 142 9.46 -1.14 7.50
CA SER A 142 8.88 -0.87 8.82
C SER A 142 9.72 0.12 9.65
N GLY A 143 11.05 -0.02 9.63
CA GLY A 143 11.94 0.86 10.36
C GLY A 143 11.98 2.27 9.77
N LEU A 144 12.05 2.41 8.44
CA LEU A 144 11.99 3.74 7.80
C LEU A 144 10.65 4.44 8.09
N THR A 145 9.56 3.68 8.15
CA THR A 145 8.24 4.18 8.55
C THR A 145 8.23 4.71 9.99
N GLU A 146 8.90 4.01 10.91
CA GLU A 146 9.05 4.46 12.30
C GLU A 146 9.87 5.73 12.41
N ILE A 147 11.00 5.82 11.71
CA ILE A 147 11.84 7.04 11.66
C ILE A 147 11.01 8.26 11.20
N PHE A 148 10.26 8.15 10.11
CA PHE A 148 9.43 9.26 9.65
C PHE A 148 8.33 9.64 10.65
N ARG A 149 7.74 8.67 11.36
CA ARG A 149 6.74 8.94 12.41
C ARG A 149 7.36 9.68 13.59
N GLU A 150 8.55 9.28 14.02
CA GLU A 150 9.29 9.92 15.10
C GLU A 150 9.69 11.37 14.72
N LEU A 151 10.00 11.62 13.45
CA LEU A 151 10.25 12.96 12.92
C LEU A 151 8.98 13.80 12.76
N GLY A 152 7.79 13.24 13.02
CA GLY A 152 6.53 13.98 13.00
C GLY A 152 5.80 13.99 11.67
N VAL A 153 6.07 13.05 10.76
CA VAL A 153 5.31 12.90 9.52
C VAL A 153 3.87 12.47 9.84
N ASP A 154 2.89 13.25 9.38
CA ASP A 154 1.46 13.05 9.66
C ASP A 154 0.88 11.89 8.85
N TYR A 155 1.33 11.69 7.63
CA TYR A 155 0.85 10.62 6.76
C TYR A 155 1.98 9.99 5.93
N LEU A 156 2.04 8.66 5.97
CA LEU A 156 2.99 7.88 5.18
C LEU A 156 2.26 7.15 4.06
N ILE A 157 2.76 7.33 2.84
CA ILE A 157 2.30 6.56 1.68
C ILE A 157 3.27 5.39 1.52
N GLU A 158 2.77 4.17 1.64
CA GLU A 158 3.58 2.98 1.41
C GLU A 158 3.88 2.81 -0.08
N GLY A 159 5.16 2.65 -0.43
CA GLY A 159 5.59 2.48 -1.82
C GLY A 159 6.92 3.12 -2.13
N GLY A 160 7.18 3.31 -3.43
CA GLY A 160 8.37 4.00 -3.91
C GLY A 160 9.51 3.10 -4.38
N GLN A 161 9.43 1.78 -4.22
CA GLN A 161 10.43 0.83 -4.70
C GLN A 161 9.88 -0.07 -5.81
N THR A 162 8.84 -0.82 -5.56
CA THR A 162 8.19 -1.70 -6.55
C THR A 162 6.89 -1.11 -7.10
N MET A 163 6.17 -0.34 -6.29
CA MET A 163 4.94 0.35 -6.66
C MET A 163 5.06 1.83 -6.35
N ASN A 164 5.01 2.66 -7.41
CA ASN A 164 4.99 4.10 -7.25
C ASN A 164 3.54 4.56 -7.00
N PRO A 165 3.29 5.31 -5.92
CA PRO A 165 1.98 5.92 -5.68
C PRO A 165 1.56 6.78 -6.87
N SER A 166 0.27 6.70 -7.20
CA SER A 166 -0.36 7.54 -8.22
C SER A 166 -0.62 8.96 -7.70
N THR A 167 -0.97 9.86 -8.62
CA THR A 167 -1.44 11.21 -8.25
C THR A 167 -2.67 11.13 -7.33
N GLU A 168 -3.56 10.15 -7.54
CA GLU A 168 -4.75 9.92 -6.72
C GLU A 168 -4.38 9.49 -5.29
N ASP A 169 -3.39 8.61 -5.12
CA ASP A 169 -2.92 8.19 -3.80
C ASP A 169 -2.36 9.39 -3.00
N ILE A 170 -1.65 10.28 -3.69
CA ILE A 170 -1.11 11.51 -3.07
C ILE A 170 -2.23 12.49 -2.71
N LEU A 171 -3.24 12.68 -3.58
CA LEU A 171 -4.42 13.49 -3.27
C LEU A 171 -5.20 12.95 -2.07
N ASN A 172 -5.34 11.63 -1.99
CA ASN A 172 -5.97 10.98 -0.84
C ASN A 172 -5.16 11.19 0.45
N ALA A 173 -3.84 11.19 0.39
CA ALA A 173 -2.97 11.51 1.52
C ALA A 173 -3.13 12.98 1.96
N ILE A 174 -3.13 13.93 1.00
CA ILE A 174 -3.36 15.35 1.26
C ILE A 174 -4.71 15.59 1.96
N ALA A 175 -5.76 14.87 1.55
CA ALA A 175 -7.08 14.98 2.15
C ALA A 175 -7.14 14.48 3.60
N LYS A 176 -6.25 13.56 3.99
CA LYS A 176 -6.17 13.00 5.35
C LYS A 176 -5.37 13.87 6.33
N VAL A 177 -4.55 14.78 5.84
CA VAL A 177 -3.73 15.67 6.68
C VAL A 177 -4.46 17.01 6.87
N ASN A 178 -4.89 17.30 8.11
CA ASN A 178 -5.56 18.56 8.46
C ASN A 178 -4.53 19.65 8.79
N ALA A 179 -3.96 20.25 7.73
CA ALA A 179 -2.99 21.33 7.84
C ALA A 179 -3.19 22.40 6.75
N GLU A 180 -2.78 23.64 7.02
CA GLU A 180 -2.83 24.75 6.06
C GLU A 180 -1.76 24.62 4.98
N THR A 181 -0.54 24.28 5.40
CA THR A 181 0.60 24.00 4.52
C THR A 181 0.98 22.52 4.66
N ILE A 182 1.15 21.80 3.54
CA ILE A 182 1.57 20.40 3.54
C ILE A 182 2.86 20.26 2.73
N TYR A 183 3.89 19.73 3.36
CA TYR A 183 5.14 19.34 2.72
C TYR A 183 5.08 17.89 2.30
N ILE A 184 5.45 17.60 1.04
CA ILE A 184 5.46 16.25 0.49
C ILE A 184 6.88 15.84 0.14
N PHE A 185 7.33 14.71 0.69
CA PHE A 185 8.63 14.08 0.42
C PHE A 185 8.43 12.82 -0.42
N PRO A 186 8.60 12.91 -1.76
CA PRO A 186 8.38 11.77 -2.65
C PRO A 186 9.37 10.62 -2.45
N ASN A 187 10.60 10.92 -2.03
CA ASN A 187 11.70 9.98 -1.75
C ASN A 187 12.03 9.02 -2.91
N ASN A 188 11.55 9.36 -4.11
CA ASN A 188 11.82 8.65 -5.35
C ASN A 188 11.61 9.60 -6.53
N LYS A 189 12.58 9.64 -7.46
CA LYS A 189 12.52 10.50 -8.66
C LYS A 189 11.27 10.27 -9.53
N ASN A 190 10.76 9.04 -9.54
CA ASN A 190 9.60 8.66 -10.36
C ASN A 190 8.27 9.18 -9.78
N ILE A 191 8.25 9.53 -8.50
CA ILE A 191 7.06 9.99 -7.78
C ILE A 191 6.94 11.53 -7.79
N ILE A 192 8.04 12.24 -7.99
CA ILE A 192 8.06 13.72 -7.99
C ILE A 192 7.03 14.31 -8.96
N LEU A 193 6.88 13.71 -10.15
CA LEU A 193 5.90 14.18 -11.12
C LEU A 193 4.45 14.04 -10.61
N ALA A 194 4.12 12.89 -10.03
CA ALA A 194 2.79 12.65 -9.45
C ALA A 194 2.51 13.59 -8.27
N ALA A 195 3.52 13.86 -7.43
CA ALA A 195 3.41 14.81 -6.33
C ALA A 195 3.17 16.24 -6.82
N ASN A 196 3.87 16.68 -7.87
CA ASN A 196 3.64 17.99 -8.48
C ASN A 196 2.24 18.10 -9.11
N GLN A 197 1.75 17.04 -9.76
CA GLN A 197 0.39 17.02 -10.30
C GLN A 197 -0.66 17.10 -9.17
N ALA A 198 -0.47 16.38 -8.07
CA ALA A 198 -1.35 16.47 -6.90
C ALA A 198 -1.35 17.89 -6.29
N ARG A 199 -0.19 18.53 -6.17
CA ARG A 199 -0.07 19.94 -5.78
C ARG A 199 -0.91 20.85 -6.68
N ASP A 200 -0.76 20.72 -8.00
CA ASP A 200 -1.42 21.60 -8.96
C ASP A 200 -2.95 21.42 -8.98
N LEU A 201 -3.44 20.25 -8.60
CA LEU A 201 -4.86 19.92 -8.47
C LEU A 201 -5.46 20.39 -7.12
N THR A 202 -4.67 20.48 -6.07
CA THR A 202 -5.12 20.94 -4.73
C THR A 202 -5.27 22.47 -4.71
N LYS A 203 -6.45 22.97 -4.28
CA LYS A 203 -6.75 24.42 -4.29
C LYS A 203 -7.06 25.02 -2.92
N ASP A 204 -7.33 24.19 -1.95
CA ASP A 204 -7.78 24.56 -0.60
C ASP A 204 -6.66 24.57 0.44
N LYS A 205 -5.49 24.03 0.09
CA LYS A 205 -4.30 23.95 0.94
C LYS A 205 -3.06 24.38 0.17
N LYS A 206 -2.06 24.88 0.90
CA LYS A 206 -0.74 25.15 0.32
C LYS A 206 0.08 23.87 0.30
N ILE A 207 0.42 23.38 -0.89
CA ILE A 207 1.22 22.17 -1.07
C ILE A 207 2.63 22.52 -1.54
N ILE A 208 3.63 22.03 -0.80
CA ILE A 208 5.05 22.17 -1.11
C ILE A 208 5.62 20.79 -1.38
N VAL A 209 6.10 20.55 -2.58
CA VAL A 209 6.80 19.30 -2.94
C VAL A 209 8.29 19.54 -2.81
N VAL A 210 8.91 18.95 -1.79
CA VAL A 210 10.38 18.93 -1.66
C VAL A 210 10.90 17.81 -2.54
N PRO A 211 11.76 18.07 -3.54
CA PRO A 211 12.07 17.12 -4.61
C PRO A 211 13.08 16.04 -4.17
N THR A 212 12.77 15.35 -3.07
CA THR A 212 13.57 14.25 -2.53
C THR A 212 13.53 13.04 -3.46
N LYS A 213 14.67 12.46 -3.78
CA LYS A 213 14.83 11.32 -4.70
C LYS A 213 15.08 10.02 -3.97
N THR A 214 15.45 10.10 -2.68
CA THR A 214 15.80 8.98 -1.82
C THR A 214 15.24 9.19 -0.42
N VAL A 215 15.10 8.11 0.33
CA VAL A 215 14.61 8.17 1.72
C VAL A 215 15.53 8.98 2.63
N PRO A 216 16.86 8.81 2.60
CA PRO A 216 17.74 9.68 3.39
C PRO A 216 17.53 11.18 3.11
N GLN A 217 17.39 11.57 1.84
CA GLN A 217 17.07 12.96 1.49
C GLN A 217 15.78 13.46 2.15
N GLY A 218 14.76 12.59 2.26
CA GLY A 218 13.52 12.93 2.97
C GLY A 218 13.71 13.09 4.46
N ILE A 219 14.55 12.26 5.07
CA ILE A 219 14.89 12.34 6.49
C ILE A 219 15.63 13.65 6.78
N THR A 220 16.67 13.96 6.00
CA THR A 220 17.44 15.21 6.14
C THR A 220 16.55 16.45 5.93
N ALA A 221 15.65 16.42 4.95
CA ALA A 221 14.68 17.48 4.73
C ALA A 221 13.78 17.70 5.97
N MET A 222 13.27 16.62 6.57
CA MET A 222 12.47 16.72 7.81
C MET A 222 13.25 17.31 8.98
N ILE A 223 14.49 16.88 9.17
CA ILE A 223 15.37 17.41 10.24
C ILE A 223 15.68 18.90 10.04
N SER A 224 15.73 19.37 8.79
CA SER A 224 16.02 20.77 8.45
C SER A 224 14.82 21.70 8.60
N PHE A 225 13.62 21.18 8.92
CA PHE A 225 12.43 22.00 9.11
C PHE A 225 12.52 22.84 10.38
N VAL A 226 12.22 24.15 10.26
CA VAL A 226 12.19 25.10 11.37
C VAL A 226 10.79 25.72 11.47
N PRO A 227 10.03 25.45 12.55
CA PRO A 227 8.64 25.90 12.68
C PRO A 227 8.42 27.41 12.57
N GLU A 228 9.40 28.20 13.00
CA GLU A 228 9.32 29.66 13.04
C GLU A 228 9.56 30.34 11.69
N LYS A 229 9.98 29.59 10.67
CA LYS A 229 10.24 30.10 9.32
C LYS A 229 9.02 30.00 8.43
N SER A 230 8.95 30.89 7.45
CA SER A 230 7.91 30.79 6.42
C SER A 230 8.01 29.50 5.62
N ALA A 231 6.91 29.15 4.97
CA ALA A 231 6.85 27.93 4.15
C ALA A 231 7.87 27.96 2.99
N GLU A 232 8.14 29.14 2.42
CA GLU A 232 9.12 29.35 1.35
C GLU A 232 10.55 29.21 1.86
N GLU A 233 10.86 29.79 3.02
CA GLU A 233 12.18 29.66 3.63
C GLU A 233 12.47 28.21 4.00
N ASN A 234 11.50 27.50 4.61
CA ASN A 234 11.65 26.09 4.90
C ASN A 234 11.86 25.25 3.63
N ALA A 235 11.09 25.51 2.56
CA ALA A 235 11.27 24.80 1.30
C ALA A 235 12.69 24.96 0.74
N GLN A 236 13.21 26.19 0.76
CA GLN A 236 14.56 26.47 0.27
C GLN A 236 15.63 25.79 1.13
N GLU A 237 15.53 25.84 2.46
CA GLU A 237 16.48 25.20 3.36
C GLU A 237 16.46 23.68 3.25
N MET A 238 15.26 23.08 3.13
CA MET A 238 15.13 21.66 2.88
C MET A 238 15.79 21.26 1.55
N GLU A 239 15.58 22.02 0.47
CA GLU A 239 16.20 21.75 -0.83
C GLU A 239 17.73 21.90 -0.76
N GLU A 240 18.24 22.90 -0.04
CA GLU A 240 19.68 23.10 0.18
C GLU A 240 20.27 21.92 0.97
N ALA A 241 19.62 21.47 2.03
CA ALA A 241 20.05 20.31 2.82
C ALA A 241 20.04 19.03 1.98
N VAL A 242 18.94 18.76 1.27
CA VAL A 242 18.79 17.60 0.36
C VAL A 242 19.90 17.55 -0.68
N SER A 243 20.35 18.70 -1.19
CA SER A 243 21.40 18.78 -2.20
C SER A 243 22.78 18.29 -1.76
N LYS A 244 23.01 18.24 -0.44
CA LYS A 244 24.28 17.77 0.16
C LYS A 244 24.29 16.27 0.41
N VAL A 245 23.12 15.65 0.50
CA VAL A 245 22.98 14.21 0.78
C VAL A 245 23.34 13.40 -0.46
N GLN A 246 24.40 12.62 -0.39
CA GLN A 246 24.69 11.59 -1.37
C GLN A 246 24.08 10.25 -0.90
N THR A 247 23.42 9.52 -1.80
CA THR A 247 22.78 8.25 -1.43
C THR A 247 23.32 7.11 -2.26
N GLY A 248 23.70 6.01 -1.61
CA GLY A 248 24.03 4.72 -2.19
C GLY A 248 22.95 3.68 -1.84
N GLN A 249 22.55 2.89 -2.83
CA GLN A 249 21.56 1.81 -2.66
C GLN A 249 22.18 0.49 -3.08
N ILE A 250 22.28 -0.46 -2.14
CA ILE A 250 22.90 -1.75 -2.36
C ILE A 250 21.83 -2.78 -2.68
N THR A 251 21.88 -3.34 -3.89
CA THR A 251 20.90 -4.31 -4.39
C THR A 251 21.58 -5.36 -5.29
N TYR A 252 20.80 -6.24 -5.89
CA TYR A 252 21.28 -7.28 -6.78
C TYR A 252 20.82 -7.08 -8.22
N ALA A 253 21.61 -7.58 -9.17
CA ALA A 253 21.28 -7.58 -10.59
C ALA A 253 20.29 -8.71 -10.90
N VAL A 254 19.16 -8.38 -11.52
CA VAL A 254 18.12 -9.35 -11.92
C VAL A 254 18.37 -9.96 -13.31
N ARG A 255 19.40 -9.52 -14.02
CA ARG A 255 19.79 -10.00 -15.36
C ARG A 255 21.20 -9.50 -15.69
N ASP A 256 21.83 -10.18 -16.66
CA ASP A 256 23.09 -9.72 -17.25
C ASP A 256 22.86 -8.37 -17.97
N THR A 257 23.74 -7.43 -17.71
CA THR A 257 23.72 -6.10 -18.35
C THR A 257 25.12 -5.54 -18.43
N ARG A 258 25.30 -4.54 -19.29
CA ARG A 258 26.51 -3.73 -19.34
C ARG A 258 26.11 -2.28 -19.18
N LEU A 259 26.61 -1.64 -18.16
CA LEU A 259 26.34 -0.23 -17.85
C LEU A 259 27.65 0.44 -17.42
N ASP A 260 27.89 1.66 -17.91
CA ASP A 260 29.06 2.48 -17.58
C ASP A 260 30.41 1.70 -17.71
N ASP A 261 30.56 0.91 -18.80
CA ASP A 261 31.69 0.03 -19.07
C ASP A 261 31.95 -1.12 -18.10
N LYS A 262 31.04 -1.33 -17.11
CA LYS A 262 31.04 -2.48 -16.20
C LYS A 262 30.17 -3.60 -16.76
N GLU A 263 30.71 -4.81 -16.80
CA GLU A 263 29.93 -6.04 -17.04
C GLU A 263 29.32 -6.50 -15.73
N ILE A 264 28.01 -6.68 -15.71
CA ILE A 264 27.24 -7.04 -14.53
C ILE A 264 26.47 -8.31 -14.88
N HIS A 265 26.66 -9.36 -14.08
CA HIS A 265 25.97 -10.62 -14.26
C HIS A 265 24.78 -10.74 -13.31
N GLU A 266 23.80 -11.54 -13.70
CA GLU A 266 22.67 -11.87 -12.83
C GLU A 266 23.15 -12.38 -11.46
N GLY A 267 22.62 -11.80 -10.38
CA GLY A 267 23.01 -12.08 -9.00
C GLY A 267 24.24 -11.33 -8.50
N ASP A 268 24.88 -10.48 -9.32
CA ASP A 268 25.90 -9.55 -8.82
C ASP A 268 25.26 -8.51 -7.89
N ILE A 269 26.02 -8.13 -6.87
CA ILE A 269 25.64 -7.04 -5.97
C ILE A 269 26.09 -5.71 -6.57
N MET A 270 25.23 -4.73 -6.54
CA MET A 270 25.48 -3.40 -7.10
C MET A 270 25.26 -2.33 -6.04
N GLY A 271 26.18 -1.37 -5.98
CA GLY A 271 26.00 -0.10 -5.29
C GLY A 271 25.57 0.96 -6.30
N ILE A 272 24.35 1.44 -6.20
CA ILE A 272 23.76 2.42 -7.11
C ILE A 272 23.74 3.77 -6.41
N GLY A 273 24.46 4.75 -6.95
CA GLY A 273 24.41 6.14 -6.48
C GLY A 273 23.58 7.05 -7.37
N ASP A 274 23.59 8.33 -7.05
CA ASP A 274 22.79 9.34 -7.77
C ASP A 274 23.14 9.43 -9.27
N LYS A 275 24.38 9.16 -9.65
CA LYS A 275 24.91 9.32 -11.02
C LYS A 275 25.11 8.01 -11.78
N GLY A 276 24.81 6.87 -11.16
CA GLY A 276 24.99 5.56 -11.78
C GLY A 276 25.55 4.51 -10.82
N ILE A 277 26.19 3.47 -11.36
CA ILE A 277 26.74 2.37 -10.57
C ILE A 277 28.10 2.74 -10.01
N LEU A 278 28.21 2.79 -8.68
CA LEU A 278 29.41 3.12 -7.94
C LEU A 278 30.30 1.87 -7.77
N ALA A 279 29.73 0.76 -7.34
CA ALA A 279 30.42 -0.48 -7.05
C ALA A 279 29.67 -1.71 -7.61
N VAL A 280 30.39 -2.78 -7.94
CA VAL A 280 29.85 -4.08 -8.34
C VAL A 280 30.73 -5.17 -7.74
N GLY A 281 30.12 -6.18 -7.14
CA GLY A 281 30.83 -7.30 -6.52
C GLY A 281 29.93 -8.50 -6.25
N LYS A 282 30.41 -9.42 -5.41
CA LYS A 282 29.67 -10.63 -5.00
C LYS A 282 29.25 -10.58 -3.53
N ASP A 283 29.94 -9.77 -2.74
CA ASP A 283 29.70 -9.61 -1.32
C ASP A 283 29.03 -8.27 -1.06
N LYS A 284 27.90 -8.27 -0.35
CA LYS A 284 27.08 -7.08 -0.17
C LYS A 284 27.68 -6.07 0.80
N GLU A 285 28.39 -6.54 1.81
CA GLU A 285 29.08 -5.69 2.78
C GLU A 285 30.30 -5.00 2.14
N GLN A 286 31.08 -5.73 1.32
CA GLN A 286 32.17 -5.15 0.58
C GLN A 286 31.69 -4.11 -0.45
N VAL A 287 30.61 -4.43 -1.20
CA VAL A 287 30.03 -3.48 -2.15
C VAL A 287 29.46 -2.24 -1.43
N ALA A 288 28.95 -2.41 -0.21
CA ALA A 288 28.51 -1.27 0.60
C ALA A 288 29.70 -0.36 0.98
N GLN A 289 30.83 -0.93 1.43
CA GLN A 289 32.05 -0.16 1.74
C GLN A 289 32.59 0.56 0.50
N ASP A 290 32.72 -0.14 -0.64
CA ASP A 290 33.18 0.44 -1.90
C ASP A 290 32.25 1.58 -2.37
N THR A 291 30.95 1.45 -2.10
CA THR A 291 29.95 2.48 -2.42
C THR A 291 30.11 3.70 -1.52
N ILE A 292 30.34 3.50 -0.20
CA ILE A 292 30.62 4.58 0.74
C ILE A 292 31.91 5.32 0.29
N GLU A 293 32.98 4.59 0.01
CA GLU A 293 34.26 5.19 -0.45
C GLU A 293 34.04 6.07 -1.70
N ALA A 294 33.23 5.60 -2.65
CA ALA A 294 32.91 6.35 -3.87
C ALA A 294 32.04 7.60 -3.63
N MET A 295 31.31 7.66 -2.51
CA MET A 295 30.48 8.80 -2.12
C MET A 295 31.19 9.78 -1.17
N MET A 296 32.30 9.38 -0.54
CA MET A 296 33.00 10.22 0.42
C MET A 296 33.49 11.53 -0.19
N THR A 297 33.34 12.59 0.58
CA THR A 297 33.85 13.94 0.26
C THR A 297 34.72 14.45 1.42
N GLU A 298 35.52 15.48 1.16
CA GLU A 298 36.36 16.11 2.20
C GLU A 298 35.54 16.76 3.35
N ASN A 299 34.25 17.01 3.11
CA ASN A 299 33.37 17.65 4.07
C ASN A 299 32.28 16.69 4.60
N ALA A 300 32.43 15.39 4.42
CA ALA A 300 31.50 14.41 4.97
C ALA A 300 31.66 14.32 6.48
N GLU A 301 30.57 14.48 7.20
CA GLU A 301 30.50 14.47 8.67
C GLU A 301 29.67 13.30 9.20
N VAL A 302 28.66 12.85 8.44
CA VAL A 302 27.73 11.79 8.87
C VAL A 302 27.59 10.72 7.78
N ILE A 303 27.65 9.45 8.20
CA ILE A 303 27.36 8.30 7.37
C ILE A 303 26.20 7.52 8.02
N SER A 304 25.02 7.51 7.38
CA SER A 304 23.89 6.76 7.91
C SER A 304 23.67 5.48 7.07
N ILE A 305 23.57 4.33 7.75
CA ILE A 305 23.37 3.02 7.15
C ILE A 305 22.00 2.49 7.58
N TYR A 306 21.11 2.23 6.60
CA TYR A 306 19.79 1.65 6.82
C TYR A 306 19.77 0.22 6.26
N TYR A 307 19.73 -0.82 7.12
CA TYR A 307 19.70 -2.20 6.65
C TYR A 307 18.27 -2.68 6.36
N GLY A 308 18.13 -3.39 5.23
CA GLY A 308 16.85 -3.91 4.73
C GLY A 308 16.44 -5.25 5.36
N GLU A 309 15.30 -5.77 4.92
CA GLU A 309 14.75 -7.04 5.43
C GLU A 309 15.63 -8.26 5.09
N ASP A 310 16.40 -8.20 3.97
CA ASP A 310 17.29 -9.26 3.50
C ASP A 310 18.75 -9.10 3.99
N ALA A 311 19.01 -8.17 4.91
CA ALA A 311 20.29 -8.00 5.59
C ALA A 311 20.16 -8.38 7.08
N SER A 312 21.13 -9.12 7.63
CA SER A 312 21.13 -9.44 9.05
C SER A 312 21.70 -8.27 9.86
N GLU A 313 21.15 -8.05 11.06
CA GLU A 313 21.63 -7.03 11.99
C GLU A 313 23.12 -7.21 12.34
N GLU A 314 23.55 -8.46 12.61
CA GLU A 314 24.95 -8.78 12.89
C GLU A 314 25.89 -8.31 11.77
N LYS A 315 25.52 -8.53 10.49
CA LYS A 315 26.32 -8.08 9.36
C LYS A 315 26.28 -6.56 9.15
N ALA A 316 25.17 -5.95 9.48
CA ALA A 316 25.04 -4.50 9.46
C ALA A 316 25.89 -3.83 10.54
N GLU A 317 25.97 -4.43 11.75
CA GLU A 317 26.86 -4.00 12.83
C GLU A 317 28.34 -4.15 12.46
N GLU A 318 28.74 -5.29 11.85
CA GLU A 318 30.10 -5.50 11.34
C GLU A 318 30.46 -4.45 10.27
N LEU A 319 29.52 -4.13 9.34
CA LEU A 319 29.72 -3.09 8.33
C LEU A 319 29.90 -1.71 8.98
N ALA A 320 29.02 -1.34 9.92
CA ALA A 320 29.10 -0.04 10.60
C ALA A 320 30.43 0.10 11.34
N ALA A 321 30.86 -0.92 12.10
CA ALA A 321 32.14 -0.91 12.80
C ALA A 321 33.34 -0.77 11.85
N ALA A 322 33.31 -1.44 10.69
CA ALA A 322 34.35 -1.32 9.69
C ALA A 322 34.40 0.10 9.06
N VAL A 323 33.22 0.72 8.86
CA VAL A 323 33.11 2.09 8.35
C VAL A 323 33.62 3.11 9.39
N GLU A 324 33.29 2.93 10.68
CA GLU A 324 33.82 3.77 11.78
C GLU A 324 35.36 3.71 11.86
N GLU A 325 35.95 2.53 11.65
CA GLU A 325 37.43 2.37 11.64
C GLU A 325 38.06 3.07 10.43
N LEU A 326 37.38 3.05 9.26
CA LEU A 326 37.89 3.67 8.02
C LEU A 326 37.71 5.20 8.03
N TYR A 327 36.67 5.71 8.67
CA TYR A 327 36.31 7.14 8.68
C TYR A 327 36.09 7.66 10.11
N PRO A 328 37.15 7.71 10.92
CA PRO A 328 37.05 8.05 12.36
C PRO A 328 36.61 9.49 12.62
N ASP A 329 36.64 10.36 11.60
CA ASP A 329 36.19 11.75 11.67
C ASP A 329 34.69 11.90 11.34
N CYS A 330 34.01 10.84 10.90
CA CYS A 330 32.59 10.82 10.60
C CYS A 330 31.79 10.14 11.73
N GLU A 331 30.59 10.67 12.01
CA GLU A 331 29.61 9.94 12.82
C GLU A 331 28.94 8.86 11.96
N VAL A 332 28.96 7.61 12.44
CA VAL A 332 28.32 6.49 11.74
C VAL A 332 27.05 6.07 12.47
N GLU A 333 25.93 6.17 11.79
CA GLU A 333 24.62 5.78 12.30
C GLU A 333 24.15 4.49 11.66
N LEU A 334 23.78 3.49 12.47
CA LEU A 334 23.18 2.26 11.99
C LEU A 334 21.70 2.20 12.40
N ASN A 335 20.83 2.10 11.42
CA ASN A 335 19.41 2.06 11.61
C ASN A 335 18.78 0.86 10.91
N ARG A 336 17.77 0.24 11.55
CA ARG A 336 16.95 -0.76 10.89
C ARG A 336 15.97 -0.06 9.95
N GLY A 337 16.18 -0.20 8.64
CA GLY A 337 15.25 0.32 7.64
C GLY A 337 14.11 -0.64 7.36
N GLY A 338 14.40 -1.94 7.28
CA GLY A 338 13.42 -2.98 6.96
C GLY A 338 12.84 -2.84 5.56
N GLN A 339 13.53 -2.11 4.67
CA GLN A 339 13.13 -1.94 3.28
C GLN A 339 13.33 -3.22 2.47
N PRO A 340 12.42 -3.54 1.53
CA PRO A 340 12.59 -4.63 0.58
C PRO A 340 13.59 -4.26 -0.52
N ILE A 341 14.14 -5.25 -1.22
CA ILE A 341 14.99 -5.12 -2.42
C ILE A 341 16.40 -4.60 -2.15
N TYR A 342 16.54 -3.58 -1.31
CA TYR A 342 17.83 -3.01 -0.98
C TYR A 342 18.35 -3.61 0.32
N TYR A 343 19.51 -4.28 0.24
CA TYR A 343 20.22 -4.79 1.43
C TYR A 343 20.60 -3.63 2.36
N TYR A 344 21.09 -2.56 1.77
CA TYR A 344 21.45 -1.34 2.47
C TYR A 344 21.03 -0.11 1.66
N ILE A 345 20.53 0.92 2.36
CA ILE A 345 20.47 2.29 1.87
C ILE A 345 21.44 3.07 2.72
N ILE A 346 22.30 3.86 2.09
CA ILE A 346 23.40 4.56 2.77
C ILE A 346 23.35 6.02 2.35
N SER A 347 23.49 6.93 3.30
CA SER A 347 23.74 8.36 3.01
C SER A 347 25.12 8.78 3.51
N VAL A 348 25.70 9.75 2.81
CA VAL A 348 26.90 10.48 3.18
C VAL A 348 26.57 11.97 3.10
N GLU A 349 26.75 12.68 4.23
CA GLU A 349 26.37 14.08 4.42
C GLU A 349 27.54 14.90 4.95
#